data_9ddebff093c02ec30864b735ea76bc89
#
_entry.id   9ddebff093c02ec30864b735ea76bc89
#
_cell.length_a   1.000
_cell.length_b   1.000
_cell.length_c   1.000
_cell.angle_alpha   90.00
_cell.angle_beta   90.00
_cell.angle_gamma   90.00
#
_symmetry.space_group_name_H-M   'P 1'
#
loop_
_entity.id
_entity.type
_entity.pdbx_description
1 polymer ?
#
loop_
_entity_poly.entity_id
_entity_poly.type
_entity_poly.pdbx_seq_one_letter_code
_entity_poly.pdbx_strand_id
1 'polypeptide(L)'
;MLRTAALRTTRIRRVLVLCAAAVAAGALAAPGAQAAPSGQPAPGTVAPQVYAPPVGAQAGPAAAAERRHTGREIHRFLTWFYGEHGPTDSQREHFVSDFLKQKQADNPDHDVLLCAQNTPQSIEVGPVTVAQSAGFGWATVTAYWADGTTSTFTGYVALDSHPIELHDVVCAR
;
A
#
# COMPACT_ATOMS: atom_id res chain seq x y z
N MET A 1 2.68 -59.47 13.22
CA MET A 1 2.88 -58.43 14.27
C MET A 1 2.11 -57.21 13.87
N LEU A 2 0.90 -57.02 14.40
CA LEU A 2 0.02 -55.86 14.11
C LEU A 2 0.43 -54.69 15.01
N ARG A 3 0.70 -53.51 14.43
CA ARG A 3 0.84 -52.26 15.19
C ARG A 3 -0.40 -51.41 14.98
N THR A 4 -1.15 -51.23 16.04
CA THR A 4 -2.37 -50.42 16.16
C THR A 4 -2.02 -48.94 16.14
N ALA A 5 -2.54 -48.19 15.17
CA ALA A 5 -2.42 -46.74 15.11
C ALA A 5 -3.49 -46.08 15.99
N ALA A 6 -3.09 -45.30 16.97
CA ALA A 6 -3.98 -44.55 17.85
C ALA A 6 -4.40 -43.23 17.19
N LEU A 7 -5.70 -43.08 16.92
CA LEU A 7 -6.34 -41.82 16.49
C LEU A 7 -6.42 -40.85 17.67
N ARG A 8 -5.66 -39.72 17.57
CA ARG A 8 -5.81 -38.59 18.48
C ARG A 8 -6.89 -37.65 17.96
N THR A 9 -8.03 -37.67 18.61
CA THR A 9 -9.15 -36.75 18.37
C THR A 9 -8.84 -35.40 19.04
N THR A 10 -8.52 -34.37 18.25
CA THR A 10 -8.33 -33.02 18.74
C THR A 10 -9.69 -32.31 18.85
N ARG A 11 -10.11 -32.00 20.06
CA ARG A 11 -11.35 -31.25 20.36
C ARG A 11 -11.18 -29.79 19.99
N ILE A 12 -11.94 -29.33 19.00
CA ILE A 12 -12.08 -27.93 18.62
C ILE A 12 -12.94 -27.22 19.67
N ARG A 13 -12.34 -26.35 20.49
CA ARG A 13 -13.06 -25.41 21.36
C ARG A 13 -13.54 -24.25 20.53
N ARG A 14 -14.85 -24.17 20.25
CA ARG A 14 -15.52 -22.99 19.71
C ARG A 14 -15.60 -21.93 20.81
N VAL A 15 -14.86 -20.85 20.66
CA VAL A 15 -15.02 -19.63 21.46
C VAL A 15 -16.05 -18.75 20.75
N LEU A 16 -17.22 -18.60 21.36
CA LEU A 16 -18.29 -17.71 20.92
C LEU A 16 -17.98 -16.32 21.51
N VAL A 17 -17.57 -15.36 20.70
CA VAL A 17 -17.44 -13.95 21.12
C VAL A 17 -18.70 -13.21 20.68
N LEU A 18 -19.53 -12.87 21.67
CA LEU A 18 -20.64 -11.92 21.49
C LEU A 18 -20.07 -10.50 21.48
N CYS A 19 -20.17 -9.79 20.35
CA CYS A 19 -19.97 -8.35 20.31
C CYS A 19 -21.32 -7.64 20.39
N ALA A 20 -21.55 -6.92 21.51
CA ALA A 20 -22.69 -6.04 21.69
C ALA A 20 -22.48 -4.74 20.86
N ALA A 21 -23.48 -4.40 20.03
CA ALA A 21 -23.52 -3.14 19.30
C ALA A 21 -24.06 -2.03 20.21
N ALA A 22 -23.27 -1.00 20.46
CA ALA A 22 -23.72 0.26 21.06
C ALA A 22 -23.98 1.29 19.95
N VAL A 23 -25.24 1.67 19.76
CA VAL A 23 -25.69 2.75 18.89
C VAL A 23 -25.64 4.05 19.70
N ALA A 24 -24.76 4.98 19.37
CA ALA A 24 -24.75 6.34 19.89
C ALA A 24 -25.32 7.30 18.83
N ALA A 25 -26.51 7.84 19.07
CA ALA A 25 -27.12 8.92 18.31
C ALA A 25 -26.49 10.25 18.70
N GLY A 26 -25.75 10.91 17.81
CA GLY A 26 -25.19 12.25 18.00
C GLY A 26 -25.97 13.30 17.21
N ALA A 27 -26.44 14.35 17.91
CA ALA A 27 -27.28 15.42 17.43
C ALA A 27 -26.59 16.37 16.44
N LEU A 28 -27.30 16.80 15.40
CA LEU A 28 -26.96 17.83 14.43
C LEU A 28 -27.02 19.23 15.11
N ALA A 29 -25.91 19.94 15.12
CA ALA A 29 -25.87 21.39 15.37
C ALA A 29 -25.46 22.10 14.08
N ALA A 30 -26.32 22.92 13.52
CA ALA A 30 -26.06 23.81 12.40
C ALA A 30 -25.33 25.08 12.86
N PRO A 31 -24.25 25.54 12.23
CA PRO A 31 -23.70 26.86 12.45
C PRO A 31 -24.36 27.89 11.55
N GLY A 32 -24.77 29.01 12.17
CA GLY A 32 -25.42 30.14 11.53
C GLY A 32 -24.52 30.88 10.54
N ALA A 33 -25.15 31.38 9.48
CA ALA A 33 -24.57 32.29 8.51
C ALA A 33 -24.29 33.66 9.13
N GLN A 34 -23.03 34.11 9.12
CA GLN A 34 -22.67 35.50 9.41
C GLN A 34 -22.51 36.27 8.10
N ALA A 35 -23.30 37.29 7.93
CA ALA A 35 -23.23 38.25 6.84
C ALA A 35 -21.97 39.12 6.96
N ALA A 36 -21.17 39.23 5.90
CA ALA A 36 -20.04 40.13 5.80
C ALA A 36 -20.53 41.56 5.43
N PRO A 37 -19.98 42.63 6.01
CA PRO A 37 -20.28 43.98 5.57
C PRO A 37 -19.57 44.35 4.26
N SER A 38 -20.33 44.86 3.30
CA SER A 38 -19.86 45.40 2.05
C SER A 38 -19.10 46.72 2.26
N GLY A 39 -17.79 46.66 2.28
CA GLY A 39 -16.91 47.85 2.15
C GLY A 39 -16.52 48.06 0.70
N GLN A 40 -17.04 49.15 0.12
CA GLN A 40 -16.72 49.59 -1.26
C GLN A 40 -15.47 50.44 -1.22
N PRO A 41 -14.35 50.07 -1.86
CA PRO A 41 -13.20 50.97 -1.98
C PRO A 41 -13.35 51.90 -3.20
N ALA A 42 -12.95 53.13 -2.99
CA ALA A 42 -12.92 54.20 -3.98
C ALA A 42 -11.97 53.89 -5.17
N PRO A 43 -12.21 54.51 -6.37
CA PRO A 43 -11.36 54.28 -7.52
C PRO A 43 -10.01 55.00 -7.36
N GLY A 44 -9.01 54.26 -6.96
CA GLY A 44 -7.61 54.69 -6.99
C GLY A 44 -6.96 54.28 -8.29
N THR A 45 -6.35 55.25 -8.96
CA THR A 45 -5.59 55.13 -10.21
C THR A 45 -4.46 54.12 -10.02
N VAL A 46 -4.58 52.92 -10.60
CA VAL A 46 -3.53 51.92 -10.57
C VAL A 46 -2.58 52.17 -11.73
N ALA A 47 -1.34 52.52 -11.41
CA ALA A 47 -0.23 52.49 -12.36
C ALA A 47 0.04 51.04 -12.79
N PRO A 48 0.41 50.76 -14.06
CA PRO A 48 0.69 49.41 -14.49
C PRO A 48 1.94 48.86 -13.76
N GLN A 49 1.73 48.02 -12.78
CA GLN A 49 2.80 47.23 -12.19
C GLN A 49 3.18 46.13 -13.20
N VAL A 50 4.36 46.25 -13.77
CA VAL A 50 4.98 45.19 -14.55
C VAL A 50 5.29 44.04 -13.57
N TYR A 51 4.42 43.07 -13.55
CA TYR A 51 4.62 41.82 -12.78
C TYR A 51 5.74 41.04 -13.47
N ALA A 52 6.97 41.15 -12.94
CA ALA A 52 8.04 40.22 -13.30
C ALA A 52 7.66 38.86 -12.71
N PRO A 53 7.57 37.77 -13.52
CA PRO A 53 7.33 36.45 -12.98
C PRO A 53 8.48 36.12 -12.03
N PRO A 54 8.20 35.50 -10.84
CA PRO A 54 9.28 35.07 -9.96
C PRO A 54 10.14 34.05 -10.72
N VAL A 55 11.41 34.40 -10.87
CA VAL A 55 12.46 33.53 -11.41
C VAL A 55 12.38 32.23 -10.57
N GLY A 56 12.13 31.11 -11.26
CA GLY A 56 11.78 29.82 -10.70
C GLY A 56 12.54 29.47 -9.42
N ALA A 57 11.80 29.34 -8.36
CA ALA A 57 12.30 28.66 -7.18
C ALA A 57 12.66 27.24 -7.60
N GLN A 58 13.94 26.98 -7.84
CA GLN A 58 14.45 25.63 -7.97
C GLN A 58 14.13 24.92 -6.64
N ALA A 59 13.25 23.94 -6.72
CA ALA A 59 12.95 23.10 -5.57
C ALA A 59 14.26 22.50 -5.07
N GLY A 60 14.71 22.94 -3.90
CA GLY A 60 15.93 22.45 -3.28
C GLY A 60 15.82 20.95 -2.95
N PRO A 61 16.93 20.28 -2.63
CA PRO A 61 16.97 18.83 -2.35
C PRO A 61 15.99 18.40 -1.23
N ALA A 62 15.61 19.30 -0.32
CA ALA A 62 14.59 19.02 0.70
C ALA A 62 13.18 18.78 0.12
N ALA A 63 12.80 19.48 -0.95
CA ALA A 63 11.50 19.27 -1.59
C ALA A 63 11.39 17.94 -2.36
N ALA A 64 12.50 17.30 -2.67
CA ALA A 64 12.52 15.98 -3.29
C ALA A 64 12.27 14.84 -2.27
N ALA A 65 12.69 15.05 -1.01
CA ALA A 65 12.51 14.06 0.07
C ALA A 65 11.05 13.96 0.57
N GLU A 66 10.23 15.00 0.36
CA GLU A 66 8.81 15.02 0.75
C GLU A 66 7.87 14.52 -0.37
N ARG A 67 8.40 14.19 -1.54
CA ARG A 67 7.57 13.76 -2.67
C ARG A 67 7.18 12.30 -2.54
N ARG A 68 5.89 12.09 -2.35
CA ARG A 68 5.30 10.76 -2.28
C ARG A 68 5.30 10.06 -3.65
N HIS A 69 5.46 8.74 -3.64
CA HIS A 69 5.41 7.93 -4.84
C HIS A 69 4.05 8.01 -5.52
N THR A 70 4.07 8.14 -6.83
CA THR A 70 2.88 8.13 -7.69
C THR A 70 2.48 6.69 -8.04
N GLY A 71 1.21 6.47 -8.42
CA GLY A 71 0.75 5.15 -8.86
C GLY A 71 1.57 4.59 -10.03
N ARG A 72 2.08 5.45 -10.93
CA ARG A 72 2.94 5.03 -12.04
C ARG A 72 4.32 4.55 -11.56
N GLU A 73 4.89 5.22 -10.58
CA GLU A 73 6.17 4.82 -9.99
C GLU A 73 6.04 3.49 -9.27
N ILE A 74 4.96 3.32 -8.50
CA ILE A 74 4.65 2.07 -7.80
C ILE A 74 4.42 0.93 -8.78
N HIS A 75 3.66 1.14 -9.86
CA HIS A 75 3.43 0.11 -10.87
C HIS A 75 4.74 -0.34 -11.53
N ARG A 76 5.60 0.62 -11.93
CA ARG A 76 6.91 0.31 -12.50
C ARG A 76 7.81 -0.45 -11.52
N PHE A 77 7.78 -0.03 -10.25
CA PHE A 77 8.53 -0.69 -9.19
C PHE A 77 8.06 -2.15 -9.00
N LEU A 78 6.76 -2.37 -8.82
CA LEU A 78 6.22 -3.72 -8.61
C LEU A 78 6.47 -4.64 -9.83
N THR A 79 6.29 -4.11 -11.05
CA THR A 79 6.58 -4.87 -12.28
C THR A 79 8.06 -5.26 -12.39
N TRP A 80 8.96 -4.34 -12.07
CA TRP A 80 10.39 -4.62 -12.03
C TRP A 80 10.78 -5.56 -10.88
N PHE A 81 10.18 -5.36 -9.69
CA PHE A 81 10.47 -6.14 -8.49
C PHE A 81 10.06 -7.60 -8.63
N TYR A 82 8.87 -7.86 -9.12
CA TYR A 82 8.40 -9.24 -9.32
C TYR A 82 8.97 -9.88 -10.58
N GLY A 83 9.27 -9.09 -11.61
CA GLY A 83 9.75 -9.62 -12.90
C GLY A 83 8.83 -10.69 -13.45
N GLU A 84 9.41 -11.70 -14.11
CA GLU A 84 8.67 -12.81 -14.68
C GLU A 84 8.46 -13.97 -13.68
N HIS A 85 9.46 -14.23 -12.82
CA HIS A 85 9.49 -15.42 -11.97
C HIS A 85 9.56 -15.12 -10.47
N GLY A 86 9.42 -13.87 -10.06
CA GLY A 86 9.57 -13.41 -8.69
C GLY A 86 10.88 -12.67 -8.44
N PRO A 87 10.99 -12.01 -7.26
CA PRO A 87 12.14 -11.17 -6.94
C PRO A 87 13.42 -11.97 -6.73
N THR A 88 14.53 -11.43 -7.23
CA THR A 88 15.88 -11.95 -6.98
C THR A 88 16.31 -11.74 -5.52
N ASP A 89 17.35 -12.44 -5.05
CA ASP A 89 17.87 -12.28 -3.69
C ASP A 89 18.30 -10.83 -3.40
N SER A 90 18.95 -10.18 -4.37
CA SER A 90 19.33 -8.76 -4.25
C SER A 90 18.13 -7.82 -4.11
N GLN A 91 17.04 -8.09 -4.84
CA GLN A 91 15.80 -7.31 -4.70
C GLN A 91 15.15 -7.54 -3.34
N ARG A 92 15.15 -8.78 -2.84
CA ARG A 92 14.65 -9.14 -1.51
C ARG A 92 15.44 -8.45 -0.41
N GLU A 93 16.73 -8.33 -0.56
CA GLU A 93 17.61 -7.69 0.42
C GLU A 93 17.42 -6.17 0.47
N HIS A 94 17.35 -5.50 -0.70
CA HIS A 94 17.45 -4.04 -0.78
C HIS A 94 16.12 -3.31 -0.97
N PHE A 95 15.06 -4.00 -1.40
CA PHE A 95 13.78 -3.36 -1.78
C PHE A 95 12.57 -3.94 -1.04
N VAL A 96 12.80 -4.58 0.09
CA VAL A 96 11.77 -5.11 0.99
C VAL A 96 11.94 -4.47 2.36
N SER A 97 10.84 -3.99 2.94
CA SER A 97 10.85 -3.38 4.27
C SER A 97 11.30 -4.35 5.36
N ASP A 98 11.83 -3.83 6.46
CA ASP A 98 12.20 -4.66 7.61
C ASP A 98 10.99 -5.40 8.20
N PHE A 99 9.81 -4.78 8.15
CA PHE A 99 8.56 -5.43 8.55
C PHE A 99 8.29 -6.71 7.74
N LEU A 100 8.41 -6.63 6.40
CA LEU A 100 8.14 -7.76 5.52
C LEU A 100 9.26 -8.81 5.58
N LYS A 101 10.52 -8.40 5.81
CA LYS A 101 11.63 -9.31 6.09
C LYS A 101 11.40 -10.10 7.37
N GLN A 102 10.92 -9.45 8.44
CA GLN A 102 10.56 -10.14 9.68
C GLN A 102 9.41 -11.11 9.46
N LYS A 103 8.38 -10.69 8.71
CA LYS A 103 7.26 -11.57 8.34
C LYS A 103 7.73 -12.82 7.59
N GLN A 104 8.72 -12.69 6.69
CA GLN A 104 9.34 -13.85 6.02
C GLN A 104 10.10 -14.74 7.00
N ALA A 105 10.86 -14.15 7.94
CA ALA A 105 11.60 -14.91 8.95
C ALA A 105 10.66 -15.71 9.88
N ASP A 106 9.49 -15.17 10.19
CA ASP A 106 8.45 -15.82 10.99
C ASP A 106 7.69 -16.93 10.22
N ASN A 107 7.86 -16.98 8.88
CA ASN A 107 7.20 -17.94 7.99
C ASN A 107 8.22 -18.66 7.08
N PRO A 108 9.12 -19.48 7.62
CA PRO A 108 10.21 -20.08 6.86
C PRO A 108 9.74 -21.14 5.84
N ASP A 109 8.53 -21.68 6.03
CA ASP A 109 8.03 -22.79 5.21
C ASP A 109 7.43 -22.35 3.87
N HIS A 110 7.27 -21.05 3.63
CA HIS A 110 6.80 -20.53 2.35
C HIS A 110 7.31 -19.11 2.09
N ASP A 111 7.36 -18.73 0.82
CA ASP A 111 7.72 -17.39 0.38
C ASP A 111 6.54 -16.43 0.58
N VAL A 112 6.64 -15.51 1.55
CA VAL A 112 5.59 -14.52 1.84
C VAL A 112 5.46 -13.47 0.74
N LEU A 113 6.50 -13.26 -0.08
CA LEU A 113 6.48 -12.28 -1.20
C LEU A 113 5.65 -12.80 -2.38
N LEU A 114 5.59 -14.12 -2.55
CA LEU A 114 4.85 -14.80 -3.62
C LEU A 114 3.58 -15.51 -3.11
N CYS A 115 3.40 -15.58 -1.80
CA CYS A 115 2.33 -16.35 -1.15
C CYS A 115 2.33 -17.84 -1.60
N ALA A 116 3.49 -18.40 -1.80
CA ALA A 116 3.68 -19.73 -2.40
C ALA A 116 4.93 -20.43 -1.89
N GLN A 117 5.07 -21.71 -2.25
CA GLN A 117 6.27 -22.53 -2.00
C GLN A 117 7.09 -22.79 -3.28
N ASN A 118 6.53 -22.43 -4.44
CA ASN A 118 7.13 -22.70 -5.74
C ASN A 118 7.39 -21.39 -6.49
N THR A 119 8.25 -21.47 -7.52
CA THR A 119 8.50 -20.37 -8.45
C THR A 119 7.40 -20.33 -9.53
N PRO A 120 6.74 -19.18 -9.78
CA PRO A 120 5.75 -19.06 -10.84
C PRO A 120 6.40 -19.09 -12.23
N GLN A 121 5.63 -19.48 -13.24
CA GLN A 121 6.05 -19.40 -14.65
C GLN A 121 6.03 -17.97 -15.17
N SER A 122 5.06 -17.17 -14.72
CA SER A 122 4.99 -15.74 -15.03
C SER A 122 4.20 -15.01 -13.97
N ILE A 123 4.43 -13.70 -13.90
CA ILE A 123 3.76 -12.80 -12.96
C ILE A 123 3.23 -11.60 -13.72
N GLU A 124 2.01 -11.18 -13.38
CA GLU A 124 1.40 -9.96 -13.90
C GLU A 124 1.02 -9.03 -12.75
N VAL A 125 1.36 -7.74 -12.89
CA VAL A 125 1.00 -6.69 -11.94
C VAL A 125 -0.17 -5.91 -12.49
N GLY A 126 -1.27 -5.92 -11.78
CA GLY A 126 -2.47 -5.18 -12.13
C GLY A 126 -2.36 -3.66 -11.88
N PRO A 127 -3.43 -2.91 -12.13
CA PRO A 127 -3.46 -1.47 -11.91
C PRO A 127 -3.25 -1.12 -10.43
N VAL A 128 -2.53 0.00 -10.20
CA VAL A 128 -2.21 0.50 -8.85
C VAL A 128 -3.33 1.40 -8.35
N THR A 129 -3.78 1.14 -7.13
CA THR A 129 -4.59 2.05 -6.33
C THR A 129 -3.70 2.81 -5.36
N VAL A 130 -3.95 4.12 -5.19
CA VAL A 130 -3.21 4.97 -4.25
C VAL A 130 -4.16 5.60 -3.25
N ALA A 131 -3.94 5.38 -1.96
CA ALA A 131 -4.66 6.02 -0.86
C ALA A 131 -3.73 6.99 -0.13
N GLN A 132 -3.76 8.26 -0.52
CA GLN A 132 -2.91 9.31 0.03
C GLN A 132 -3.06 9.47 1.55
N SER A 133 -4.29 9.37 2.07
CA SER A 133 -4.58 9.48 3.50
C SER A 133 -4.08 8.28 4.31
N ALA A 134 -4.03 7.10 3.69
CA ALA A 134 -3.49 5.89 4.33
C ALA A 134 -1.96 5.79 4.20
N GLY A 135 -1.34 6.60 3.33
CA GLY A 135 0.11 6.56 3.10
C GLY A 135 0.60 5.38 2.26
N PHE A 136 -0.31 4.68 1.55
CA PHE A 136 0.02 3.48 0.78
C PHE A 136 -0.51 3.53 -0.65
N GLY A 137 0.22 2.84 -1.54
CA GLY A 137 -0.27 2.38 -2.83
C GLY A 137 -0.13 0.87 -2.93
N TRP A 138 -1.02 0.21 -3.69
CA TRP A 138 -1.01 -1.25 -3.85
C TRP A 138 -1.52 -1.69 -5.21
N ALA A 139 -1.13 -2.90 -5.60
CA ALA A 139 -1.67 -3.58 -6.76
C ALA A 139 -1.94 -5.06 -6.44
N THR A 140 -2.93 -5.62 -7.13
CA THR A 140 -3.07 -7.07 -7.19
C THR A 140 -2.02 -7.63 -8.13
N VAL A 141 -1.32 -8.65 -7.68
CA VAL A 141 -0.33 -9.41 -8.45
C VAL A 141 -0.90 -10.78 -8.72
N THR A 142 -0.85 -11.23 -9.97
CA THR A 142 -1.30 -12.56 -10.40
C THR A 142 -0.08 -13.40 -10.75
N ALA A 143 0.06 -14.55 -10.12
CA ALA A 143 1.07 -15.54 -10.42
C ALA A 143 0.44 -16.70 -11.21
N TYR A 144 1.10 -17.12 -12.29
CA TYR A 144 0.70 -18.24 -13.15
C TYR A 144 1.64 -19.41 -12.92
N TRP A 145 1.10 -20.60 -12.69
CA TRP A 145 1.86 -21.78 -12.31
C TRP A 145 1.98 -22.80 -13.44
N ALA A 146 2.99 -23.67 -13.35
CA ALA A 146 3.27 -24.69 -14.36
C ALA A 146 2.13 -25.71 -14.59
N ASP A 147 1.27 -25.89 -13.60
CA ASP A 147 0.09 -26.76 -13.67
C ASP A 147 -1.13 -26.09 -14.31
N GLY A 148 -0.98 -24.86 -14.81
CA GLY A 148 -2.05 -24.05 -15.40
C GLY A 148 -2.96 -23.35 -14.38
N THR A 149 -2.66 -23.45 -13.09
CA THR A 149 -3.39 -22.71 -12.05
C THR A 149 -2.88 -21.28 -11.91
N THR A 150 -3.66 -20.42 -11.27
CA THR A 150 -3.29 -19.05 -10.93
C THR A 150 -3.54 -18.78 -9.46
N SER A 151 -2.72 -17.90 -8.87
CA SER A 151 -2.98 -17.33 -7.55
C SER A 151 -2.82 -15.83 -7.58
N THR A 152 -3.47 -15.14 -6.64
CA THR A 152 -3.37 -13.68 -6.52
C THR A 152 -2.96 -13.28 -5.12
N PHE A 153 -2.27 -12.17 -5.03
CA PHE A 153 -1.92 -11.52 -3.76
C PHE A 153 -1.84 -10.01 -3.98
N THR A 154 -1.79 -9.24 -2.91
CA THR A 154 -1.70 -7.78 -2.98
C THR A 154 -0.38 -7.32 -2.43
N GLY A 155 0.42 -6.60 -3.24
CA GLY A 155 1.66 -5.95 -2.82
C GLY A 155 1.41 -4.49 -2.44
N TYR A 156 1.86 -4.09 -1.25
CA TYR A 156 1.73 -2.74 -0.70
C TYR A 156 3.07 -2.02 -0.70
N VAL A 157 3.06 -0.75 -1.09
CA VAL A 157 4.21 0.15 -1.11
C VAL A 157 3.88 1.38 -0.27
N ALA A 158 4.74 1.76 0.68
CA ALA A 158 4.59 3.01 1.42
C ALA A 158 4.92 4.19 0.49
N LEU A 159 4.07 5.23 0.52
CA LEU A 159 4.20 6.37 -0.41
C LEU A 159 5.42 7.24 -0.14
N ASP A 160 5.94 7.20 1.08
CA ASP A 160 7.05 8.02 1.58
C ASP A 160 8.34 7.24 1.83
N SER A 161 8.39 5.94 1.46
CA SER A 161 9.62 5.16 1.55
C SER A 161 10.70 5.68 0.59
N HIS A 162 11.94 5.80 1.05
CA HIS A 162 13.08 6.21 0.25
C HIS A 162 14.32 5.40 0.62
N PRO A 163 14.76 4.49 -0.26
CA PRO A 163 14.22 4.17 -1.60
C PRO A 163 12.82 3.57 -1.57
N ILE A 164 12.16 3.51 -2.74
CA ILE A 164 10.89 2.78 -2.88
C ILE A 164 11.10 1.31 -2.54
N GLU A 165 10.22 0.75 -1.71
CA GLU A 165 10.31 -0.63 -1.25
C GLU A 165 8.94 -1.29 -1.12
N LEU A 166 8.90 -2.61 -1.22
CA LEU A 166 7.72 -3.42 -0.92
C LEU A 166 7.53 -3.45 0.60
N HIS A 167 6.44 -2.86 1.08
CA HIS A 167 6.16 -2.73 2.50
C HIS A 167 5.51 -3.98 3.09
N ASP A 168 4.48 -4.50 2.44
CA ASP A 168 3.75 -5.70 2.87
C ASP A 168 3.16 -6.47 1.69
N VAL A 169 2.87 -7.74 1.91
CA VAL A 169 2.14 -8.61 0.99
C VAL A 169 1.01 -9.30 1.73
N VAL A 170 -0.18 -9.27 1.13
CA VAL A 170 -1.38 -9.95 1.65
C VAL A 170 -1.82 -11.00 0.65
N CYS A 171 -1.79 -12.26 1.07
CA CYS A 171 -2.24 -13.38 0.27
C CYS A 171 -3.76 -13.40 0.15
N ALA A 172 -4.29 -13.69 -1.04
CA ALA A 172 -5.70 -14.01 -1.21
C ALA A 172 -6.03 -15.32 -0.46
N ARG A 173 -7.20 -15.36 0.16
CA ARG A 173 -7.70 -16.55 0.88
C ARG A 173 -8.54 -17.41 -0.04
#